data_31e00402bc61fbe718641ee2eab42e34
#
_entry.id   31e00402bc61fbe718641ee2eab42e34
#
_cell.length_a   1.000
_cell.length_b   1.000
_cell.length_c   1.000
_cell.angle_alpha   90.00
_cell.angle_beta   90.00
_cell.angle_gamma   90.00
#
_symmetry.space_group_name_H-M   'P 1'
#
loop_
_entity.id
_entity.type
_entity.pdbx_description
1 polymer ?
#
loop_
_entity_poly.entity_id
_entity_poly.type
_entity_poly.pdbx_seq_one_letter_code
_entity_poly.pdbx_strand_id
1 'polypeptide(L)'
;MLAAPFQVVRRNPKATFGSGLIVQLVIVVATVLFVGAAAFWAGARTVQASGADADAIEAGNVAIILVSLIVPLVLGLFGTALLQAVLVVEVARGTLGEKRRLGELWRAAFRRILPLTGWFALSALAVVIGIALAVLIVVAGFAIGGAAIGIGILVAVLLGLALIVLFAWLGTKLALVPSVIVLERLGVIASMRRSWSLTSGHFWRSFGVIALVSVIVSFASQIISTPFSFLMPLAVTLVDPNNSGSGIVAVIVLYLLFVAFTIVLGALTAAIQSATVAVVYLDLRMRKEGLDIELTRFVESSQTDDGAWPDPYLPRPRG
;
A
#
# COMPACT_ATOMS: atom_id res chain seq x y z
N MET A 1 18.13 -9.77 9.63
CA MET A 1 17.06 -9.46 8.70
C MET A 1 16.02 -8.48 9.26
N LEU A 2 15.44 -8.71 10.44
CA LEU A 2 14.39 -7.84 10.99
C LEU A 2 14.81 -6.37 11.20
N ALA A 3 16.07 -6.10 11.51
CA ALA A 3 16.59 -4.74 11.68
C ALA A 3 16.94 -4.02 10.35
N ALA A 4 17.12 -4.75 9.26
CA ALA A 4 17.57 -4.19 7.99
C ALA A 4 16.60 -3.17 7.38
N PRO A 5 15.26 -3.37 7.36
CA PRO A 5 14.31 -2.37 6.86
C PRO A 5 14.40 -1.03 7.61
N PHE A 6 14.58 -1.08 8.93
CA PHE A 6 14.71 0.11 9.77
C PHE A 6 16.03 0.86 9.50
N GLN A 7 17.11 0.14 9.25
CA GLN A 7 18.41 0.73 8.90
C GLN A 7 18.36 1.45 7.55
N VAL A 8 17.63 0.91 6.56
CA VAL A 8 17.41 1.54 5.25
C VAL A 8 16.73 2.90 5.41
N VAL A 9 15.66 2.97 6.19
CA VAL A 9 14.93 4.24 6.45
C VAL A 9 15.83 5.25 7.15
N ARG A 10 16.66 4.83 8.11
CA ARG A 10 17.60 5.71 8.83
C ARG A 10 18.75 6.21 7.95
N ARG A 11 19.16 5.46 6.93
CA ARG A 11 20.33 5.78 6.08
C ARG A 11 20.05 6.98 5.17
N ASN A 12 18.87 7.06 4.57
CA ASN A 12 18.47 8.15 3.66
C ASN A 12 17.02 8.59 3.91
N PRO A 13 16.74 9.25 5.06
CA PRO A 13 15.38 9.58 5.44
C PRO A 13 14.70 10.55 4.45
N LYS A 14 15.47 11.41 3.77
CA LYS A 14 14.91 12.33 2.75
C LYS A 14 14.36 11.57 1.54
N ALA A 15 15.02 10.50 1.11
CA ALA A 15 14.58 9.72 -0.04
C ALA A 15 13.46 8.73 0.34
N THR A 16 13.57 8.05 1.47
CA THR A 16 12.61 7.02 1.89
C THR A 16 11.35 7.61 2.49
N PHE A 17 11.51 8.35 3.59
CA PHE A 17 10.39 8.97 4.30
C PHE A 17 9.81 10.16 3.53
N GLY A 18 10.66 11.01 2.92
CA GLY A 18 10.21 12.14 2.12
C GLY A 18 9.37 11.73 0.91
N SER A 19 9.74 10.64 0.21
CA SER A 19 8.90 10.10 -0.87
C SER A 19 7.54 9.61 -0.35
N GLY A 20 7.52 8.93 0.81
CA GLY A 20 6.30 8.50 1.46
C GLY A 20 5.38 9.66 1.83
N LEU A 21 5.95 10.73 2.40
CA LEU A 21 5.20 11.94 2.75
C LEU A 21 4.57 12.61 1.53
N ILE A 22 5.33 12.78 0.44
CA ILE A 22 4.80 13.41 -0.79
C ILE A 22 3.65 12.58 -1.36
N VAL A 23 3.83 11.27 -1.49
CA VAL A 23 2.80 10.37 -2.01
C VAL A 23 1.56 10.41 -1.13
N GLN A 24 1.72 10.29 0.19
CA GLN A 24 0.61 10.29 1.14
C GLN A 24 -0.13 11.63 1.16
N LEU A 25 0.61 12.75 1.10
CA LEU A 25 0.02 14.08 1.03
C LEU A 25 -0.85 14.24 -0.22
N VAL A 26 -0.36 13.82 -1.39
CA VAL A 26 -1.13 13.88 -2.64
C VAL A 26 -2.42 13.05 -2.55
N ILE A 27 -2.34 11.84 -2.00
CA ILE A 27 -3.51 10.97 -1.83
C ILE A 27 -4.53 11.59 -0.88
N VAL A 28 -4.08 12.13 0.27
CA VAL A 28 -4.97 12.74 1.26
C VAL A 28 -5.61 14.01 0.70
N VAL A 29 -4.84 14.88 0.06
CA VAL A 29 -5.38 16.09 -0.56
C VAL A 29 -6.42 15.73 -1.63
N ALA A 30 -6.14 14.76 -2.49
CA ALA A 30 -7.11 14.29 -3.47
C ALA A 30 -8.38 13.71 -2.81
N THR A 31 -8.21 12.92 -1.73
CA THR A 31 -9.35 12.36 -0.99
C THR A 31 -10.22 13.46 -0.39
N VAL A 32 -9.62 14.43 0.28
CA VAL A 32 -10.36 15.57 0.86
C VAL A 32 -11.06 16.38 -0.21
N LEU A 33 -10.41 16.65 -1.34
CA LEU A 33 -11.02 17.43 -2.43
C LEU A 33 -12.18 16.69 -3.10
N PHE A 34 -11.98 15.44 -3.50
CA PHE A 34 -13.00 14.72 -4.29
C PHE A 34 -14.11 14.15 -3.39
N VAL A 35 -13.75 13.45 -2.32
CA VAL A 35 -14.72 12.82 -1.43
C VAL A 35 -15.37 13.86 -0.51
N GLY A 36 -14.61 14.83 -0.01
CA GLY A 36 -15.12 15.92 0.79
C GLY A 36 -16.12 16.80 0.01
N ALA A 37 -15.78 17.16 -1.23
CA ALA A 37 -16.71 17.89 -2.10
C ALA A 37 -17.97 17.09 -2.42
N ALA A 38 -17.84 15.77 -2.70
CA ALA A 38 -18.97 14.89 -2.94
C ALA A 38 -19.87 14.75 -1.71
N ALA A 39 -19.28 14.59 -0.51
CA ALA A 39 -20.02 14.51 0.75
C ALA A 39 -20.73 15.82 1.08
N PHE A 40 -20.07 16.97 0.86
CA PHE A 40 -20.68 18.29 1.03
C PHE A 40 -21.90 18.47 0.10
N TRP A 41 -21.74 18.11 -1.16
CA TRP A 41 -22.82 18.21 -2.15
C TRP A 41 -23.98 17.24 -1.87
N ALA A 42 -23.67 16.00 -1.45
CA ALA A 42 -24.65 15.03 -1.01
C ALA A 42 -25.43 15.53 0.22
N GLY A 43 -24.74 16.09 1.21
CA GLY A 43 -25.38 16.69 2.39
C GLY A 43 -26.30 17.88 2.05
N ALA A 44 -25.88 18.75 1.14
CA ALA A 44 -26.72 19.87 0.68
C ALA A 44 -28.02 19.40 -0.01
N ARG A 45 -27.94 18.28 -0.75
CA ARG A 45 -29.14 17.68 -1.39
C ARG A 45 -30.13 17.05 -0.38
N THR A 46 -29.60 16.39 0.66
CA THR A 46 -30.45 15.79 1.69
C THR A 46 -31.23 16.83 2.48
N VAL A 47 -30.64 18.00 2.75
CA VAL A 47 -31.33 19.11 3.43
C VAL A 47 -32.51 19.66 2.59
N GLN A 48 -32.44 19.56 1.27
CA GLN A 48 -33.49 20.03 0.34
C GLN A 48 -34.51 18.93 -0.01
N ALA A 49 -34.27 17.69 0.40
CA ALA A 49 -35.16 16.57 0.11
C ALA A 49 -36.41 16.63 0.94
N SER A 50 -37.58 16.47 0.30
CA SER A 50 -38.87 16.39 0.96
C SER A 50 -39.63 15.11 0.56
N GLY A 51 -40.09 14.33 1.54
CA GLY A 51 -41.04 13.26 1.40
C GLY A 51 -40.64 12.11 0.46
N ALA A 52 -41.37 11.90 -0.62
CA ALA A 52 -41.32 10.71 -1.48
C ALA A 52 -40.00 10.51 -2.24
N ASP A 53 -39.17 11.55 -2.38
CA ASP A 53 -37.89 11.49 -3.12
C ASP A 53 -36.66 11.17 -2.25
N ALA A 54 -36.88 11.01 -0.93
CA ALA A 54 -35.75 10.82 0.01
C ALA A 54 -34.88 9.58 -0.31
N ASP A 55 -35.52 8.45 -0.60
CA ASP A 55 -34.82 7.18 -0.90
C ASP A 55 -34.04 7.28 -2.21
N ALA A 56 -34.57 7.94 -3.23
CA ALA A 56 -33.91 8.16 -4.52
C ALA A 56 -32.70 9.11 -4.38
N ILE A 57 -32.82 10.13 -3.54
CA ILE A 57 -31.73 11.08 -3.24
C ILE A 57 -30.64 10.39 -2.44
N GLU A 58 -30.97 9.55 -1.46
CA GLU A 58 -30.03 8.79 -0.68
C GLU A 58 -29.23 7.82 -1.56
N ALA A 59 -29.89 7.03 -2.42
CA ALA A 59 -29.25 6.16 -3.38
C ALA A 59 -28.31 6.94 -4.33
N GLY A 60 -28.76 8.11 -4.82
CA GLY A 60 -27.94 9.00 -5.64
C GLY A 60 -26.72 9.56 -4.90
N ASN A 61 -26.85 9.90 -3.62
CA ASN A 61 -25.73 10.36 -2.79
C ASN A 61 -24.68 9.27 -2.57
N VAL A 62 -25.12 8.03 -2.29
CA VAL A 62 -24.22 6.88 -2.20
C VAL A 62 -23.44 6.69 -3.50
N ALA A 63 -24.13 6.76 -4.66
CA ALA A 63 -23.47 6.64 -5.96
C ALA A 63 -22.42 7.75 -6.20
N ILE A 64 -22.72 9.00 -5.86
CA ILE A 64 -21.79 10.13 -6.00
C ILE A 64 -20.55 9.93 -5.12
N ILE A 65 -20.73 9.50 -3.87
CA ILE A 65 -19.61 9.22 -2.96
C ILE A 65 -18.77 8.08 -3.50
N LEU A 66 -19.37 6.98 -3.97
CA LEU A 66 -18.64 5.86 -4.56
C LEU A 66 -17.83 6.27 -5.80
N VAL A 67 -18.41 7.07 -6.69
CA VAL A 67 -17.71 7.59 -7.88
C VAL A 67 -16.58 8.52 -7.47
N SER A 68 -16.76 9.35 -6.44
CA SER A 68 -15.72 10.27 -5.97
C SER A 68 -14.47 9.55 -5.40
N LEU A 69 -14.61 8.29 -4.94
CA LEU A 69 -13.50 7.46 -4.48
C LEU A 69 -12.58 6.97 -5.61
N ILE A 70 -13.03 7.02 -6.88
CA ILE A 70 -12.24 6.51 -8.01
C ILE A 70 -10.92 7.29 -8.14
N VAL A 71 -10.96 8.62 -8.03
CA VAL A 71 -9.74 9.45 -8.19
C VAL A 71 -8.71 9.18 -7.09
N PRO A 72 -9.06 9.23 -5.79
CA PRO A 72 -8.14 8.85 -4.72
C PRO A 72 -7.61 7.41 -4.85
N LEU A 73 -8.46 6.47 -5.27
CA LEU A 73 -8.08 5.08 -5.49
C LEU A 73 -7.00 4.96 -6.57
N VAL A 74 -7.23 5.58 -7.72
CA VAL A 74 -6.27 5.56 -8.84
C VAL A 74 -4.94 6.23 -8.42
N LEU A 75 -5.00 7.39 -7.78
CA LEU A 75 -3.82 8.07 -7.27
C LEU A 75 -3.10 7.24 -6.19
N GLY A 76 -3.85 6.53 -5.36
CA GLY A 76 -3.32 5.59 -4.36
C GLY A 76 -2.55 4.44 -4.99
N LEU A 77 -3.08 3.83 -6.06
CA LEU A 77 -2.38 2.77 -6.81
C LEU A 77 -1.08 3.29 -7.43
N PHE A 78 -1.13 4.45 -8.11
CA PHE A 78 0.07 5.08 -8.69
C PHE A 78 1.08 5.47 -7.61
N GLY A 79 0.62 6.06 -6.51
CA GLY A 79 1.46 6.47 -5.39
C GLY A 79 2.15 5.29 -4.73
N THR A 80 1.41 4.20 -4.48
CA THR A 80 1.95 2.95 -3.93
C THR A 80 2.99 2.34 -4.87
N ALA A 81 2.70 2.29 -6.18
CA ALA A 81 3.63 1.80 -7.20
C ALA A 81 4.92 2.63 -7.22
N LEU A 82 4.79 3.96 -7.18
CA LEU A 82 5.92 4.89 -7.18
C LEU A 82 6.78 4.72 -5.92
N LEU A 83 6.15 4.70 -4.74
CA LEU A 83 6.84 4.53 -3.48
C LEU A 83 7.59 3.20 -3.42
N GLN A 84 6.94 2.12 -3.82
CA GLN A 84 7.55 0.80 -3.88
C GLN A 84 8.77 0.80 -4.83
N ALA A 85 8.66 1.41 -6.01
CA ALA A 85 9.76 1.51 -6.95
C ALA A 85 10.94 2.30 -6.39
N VAL A 86 10.68 3.47 -5.79
CA VAL A 86 11.72 4.32 -5.16
C VAL A 86 12.46 3.54 -4.08
N LEU A 87 11.73 2.87 -3.20
CA LEU A 87 12.32 2.15 -2.07
C LEU A 87 13.09 0.90 -2.51
N VAL A 88 12.61 0.18 -3.51
CA VAL A 88 13.35 -0.96 -4.09
C VAL A 88 14.68 -0.51 -4.69
N VAL A 89 14.70 0.60 -5.44
CA VAL A 89 15.94 1.16 -5.99
C VAL A 89 16.89 1.64 -4.88
N GLU A 90 16.37 2.35 -3.87
CA GLU A 90 17.17 2.85 -2.74
C GLU A 90 17.80 1.68 -1.95
N VAL A 91 17.05 0.62 -1.66
CA VAL A 91 17.57 -0.57 -0.99
C VAL A 91 18.66 -1.23 -1.83
N ALA A 92 18.41 -1.45 -3.12
CA ALA A 92 19.37 -2.08 -4.02
C ALA A 92 20.67 -1.26 -4.18
N ARG A 93 20.57 0.05 -4.38
CA ARG A 93 21.75 0.92 -4.46
C ARG A 93 22.42 1.09 -3.11
N GLY A 94 21.63 1.02 -2.05
CA GLY A 94 22.13 1.01 -0.68
C GLY A 94 23.08 -0.15 -0.37
N THR A 95 22.89 -1.34 -0.94
CA THR A 95 23.82 -2.48 -0.79
C THR A 95 25.16 -2.25 -1.50
N LEU A 96 25.18 -1.41 -2.55
CA LEU A 96 26.40 -1.00 -3.25
C LEU A 96 27.13 0.19 -2.59
N GLY A 97 26.63 0.68 -1.44
CA GLY A 97 27.21 1.86 -0.79
C GLY A 97 26.79 3.20 -1.39
N GLU A 98 26.07 3.22 -2.51
CA GLU A 98 25.63 4.43 -3.19
C GLU A 98 24.51 5.15 -2.43
N LYS A 99 24.58 6.48 -2.36
CA LYS A 99 23.48 7.36 -1.92
C LYS A 99 23.01 8.17 -3.12
N ARG A 100 21.78 7.92 -3.58
CA ARG A 100 21.21 8.65 -4.70
C ARG A 100 20.32 9.80 -4.22
N ARG A 101 20.25 10.85 -5.05
CA ARG A 101 19.34 11.98 -4.80
C ARG A 101 17.89 11.56 -5.08
N LEU A 102 16.95 12.17 -4.36
CA LEU A 102 15.51 11.90 -4.50
C LEU A 102 15.04 11.94 -5.97
N GLY A 103 15.45 12.99 -6.73
CA GLY A 103 15.05 13.14 -8.12
C GLY A 103 15.54 12.04 -9.06
N GLU A 104 16.70 11.44 -8.80
CA GLU A 104 17.22 10.32 -9.58
C GLU A 104 16.42 9.03 -9.32
N LEU A 105 16.07 8.80 -8.04
CA LEU A 105 15.24 7.68 -7.64
C LEU A 105 13.84 7.77 -8.27
N TRP A 106 13.23 8.95 -8.23
CA TRP A 106 11.93 9.20 -8.85
C TRP A 106 11.97 9.00 -10.36
N ARG A 107 13.00 9.52 -11.05
CA ARG A 107 13.16 9.32 -12.50
C ARG A 107 13.31 7.83 -12.85
N ALA A 108 14.06 7.06 -12.05
CA ALA A 108 14.19 5.62 -12.22
C ALA A 108 12.86 4.89 -12.00
N ALA A 109 12.09 5.29 -10.97
CA ALA A 109 10.80 4.73 -10.64
C ALA A 109 9.74 5.02 -11.73
N PHE A 110 9.67 6.26 -12.23
CA PHE A 110 8.71 6.65 -13.28
C PHE A 110 8.85 5.84 -14.57
N ARG A 111 10.06 5.39 -14.92
CA ARG A 111 10.28 4.55 -16.10
C ARG A 111 9.57 3.18 -16.00
N ARG A 112 9.19 2.74 -14.80
CA ARG A 112 8.55 1.44 -14.54
C ARG A 112 7.18 1.56 -13.87
N ILE A 113 6.63 2.77 -13.84
CA ILE A 113 5.37 3.03 -13.13
C ILE A 113 4.20 2.25 -13.74
N LEU A 114 4.11 2.18 -15.08
CA LEU A 114 2.99 1.50 -15.76
C LEU A 114 2.89 0.00 -15.41
N PRO A 115 3.95 -0.83 -15.54
CA PRO A 115 3.85 -2.24 -15.16
C PRO A 115 3.63 -2.42 -13.66
N LEU A 116 4.19 -1.54 -12.81
CA LEU A 116 3.92 -1.59 -11.37
C LEU A 116 2.48 -1.25 -11.03
N THR A 117 1.95 -0.17 -11.59
CA THR A 117 0.53 0.19 -11.39
C THR A 117 -0.39 -0.89 -11.92
N GLY A 118 -0.08 -1.49 -13.07
CA GLY A 118 -0.80 -2.66 -13.60
C GLY A 118 -0.79 -3.83 -12.62
N TRP A 119 0.33 -4.10 -11.97
CA TRP A 119 0.43 -5.13 -10.93
C TRP A 119 -0.46 -4.81 -9.72
N PHE A 120 -0.38 -3.59 -9.18
CA PHE A 120 -1.19 -3.20 -8.04
C PHE A 120 -2.69 -3.15 -8.38
N ALA A 121 -3.04 -2.69 -9.59
CA ALA A 121 -4.43 -2.71 -10.07
C ALA A 121 -4.96 -4.15 -10.19
N LEU A 122 -4.17 -5.08 -10.73
CA LEU A 122 -4.53 -6.49 -10.81
C LEU A 122 -4.73 -7.10 -9.42
N SER A 123 -3.85 -6.79 -8.48
CA SER A 123 -3.94 -7.26 -7.09
C SER A 123 -5.18 -6.69 -6.39
N ALA A 124 -5.46 -5.40 -6.55
CA ALA A 124 -6.64 -4.75 -6.01
C ALA A 124 -7.92 -5.34 -6.60
N LEU A 125 -7.96 -5.57 -7.91
CA LEU A 125 -9.09 -6.20 -8.59
C LEU A 125 -9.37 -7.61 -8.04
N ALA A 126 -8.34 -8.41 -7.82
CA ALA A 126 -8.49 -9.76 -7.24
C ALA A 126 -9.12 -9.70 -5.82
N VAL A 127 -8.69 -8.74 -4.98
CA VAL A 127 -9.27 -8.52 -3.66
C VAL A 127 -10.74 -8.07 -3.76
N VAL A 128 -11.04 -7.10 -4.63
CA VAL A 128 -12.40 -6.60 -4.85
C VAL A 128 -13.35 -7.72 -5.30
N ILE A 129 -12.90 -8.56 -6.24
CA ILE A 129 -13.69 -9.73 -6.69
C ILE A 129 -13.95 -10.68 -5.52
N GLY A 130 -12.94 -10.97 -4.70
CA GLY A 130 -13.11 -11.84 -3.53
C GLY A 130 -14.13 -11.31 -2.53
N ILE A 131 -14.06 -10.00 -2.22
CA ILE A 131 -15.04 -9.34 -1.34
C ILE A 131 -16.43 -9.34 -1.97
N ALA A 132 -16.54 -9.00 -3.26
CA ALA A 132 -17.83 -8.96 -3.97
C ALA A 132 -18.53 -10.32 -3.96
N LEU A 133 -17.78 -11.43 -4.14
CA LEU A 133 -18.33 -12.78 -4.03
C LEU A 133 -18.87 -13.09 -2.63
N ALA A 134 -18.14 -12.71 -1.58
CA ALA A 134 -18.60 -12.90 -0.21
C ALA A 134 -19.89 -12.09 0.08
N VAL A 135 -19.93 -10.82 -0.34
CA VAL A 135 -21.11 -9.96 -0.20
C VAL A 135 -22.31 -10.53 -0.99
N LEU A 136 -22.09 -10.98 -2.22
CA LEU A 136 -23.15 -11.56 -3.05
C LEU A 136 -23.80 -12.80 -2.38
N ILE A 137 -23.00 -13.66 -1.74
CA ILE A 137 -23.52 -14.83 -1.01
C ILE A 137 -24.38 -14.39 0.18
N VAL A 138 -23.96 -13.37 0.94
CA VAL A 138 -24.74 -12.83 2.05
C VAL A 138 -26.07 -12.26 1.56
N VAL A 139 -26.02 -11.41 0.53
CA VAL A 139 -27.22 -10.76 -0.06
C VAL A 139 -28.19 -11.82 -0.61
N ALA A 140 -27.69 -12.86 -1.29
CA ALA A 140 -28.52 -13.95 -1.76
C ALA A 140 -29.21 -14.71 -0.60
N GLY A 141 -28.49 -14.94 0.51
CA GLY A 141 -29.06 -15.54 1.72
C GLY A 141 -30.20 -14.71 2.31
N PHE A 142 -30.03 -13.40 2.37
CA PHE A 142 -31.08 -12.47 2.82
C PHE A 142 -32.31 -12.45 1.87
N ALA A 143 -32.07 -12.48 0.56
CA ALA A 143 -33.14 -12.47 -0.44
C ALA A 143 -34.03 -13.74 -0.38
N ILE A 144 -33.44 -14.91 -0.05
CA ILE A 144 -34.18 -16.17 0.11
C ILE A 144 -34.93 -16.20 1.45
N GLY A 145 -34.39 -15.60 2.51
CA GLY A 145 -34.99 -15.52 3.84
C GLY A 145 -34.91 -16.82 4.65
N GLY A 146 -35.48 -16.80 5.86
CA GLY A 146 -35.55 -17.97 6.73
C GLY A 146 -34.19 -18.55 7.10
N ALA A 147 -34.05 -19.86 7.04
CA ALA A 147 -32.79 -20.56 7.37
C ALA A 147 -31.65 -20.23 6.39
N ALA A 148 -31.94 -19.76 5.16
CA ALA A 148 -30.94 -19.39 4.17
C ALA A 148 -30.06 -18.20 4.62
N ILE A 149 -30.57 -17.32 5.48
CA ILE A 149 -29.78 -16.23 6.07
C ILE A 149 -28.62 -16.80 6.88
N GLY A 150 -28.87 -17.73 7.78
CA GLY A 150 -27.85 -18.35 8.62
C GLY A 150 -26.82 -19.13 7.78
N ILE A 151 -27.28 -19.87 6.79
CA ILE A 151 -26.42 -20.63 5.86
C ILE A 151 -25.57 -19.65 5.03
N GLY A 152 -26.16 -18.59 4.49
CA GLY A 152 -25.45 -17.57 3.71
C GLY A 152 -24.34 -16.88 4.50
N ILE A 153 -24.61 -16.50 5.75
CA ILE A 153 -23.60 -15.92 6.65
C ILE A 153 -22.50 -16.93 6.94
N LEU A 154 -22.83 -18.18 7.26
CA LEU A 154 -21.82 -19.22 7.53
C LEU A 154 -20.91 -19.45 6.32
N VAL A 155 -21.49 -19.60 5.13
CA VAL A 155 -20.73 -19.78 3.89
C VAL A 155 -19.85 -18.58 3.59
N ALA A 156 -20.37 -17.35 3.79
CA ALA A 156 -19.58 -16.15 3.59
C ALA A 156 -18.41 -16.03 4.57
N VAL A 157 -18.59 -16.41 5.85
CA VAL A 157 -17.51 -16.47 6.84
C VAL A 157 -16.45 -17.50 6.44
N LEU A 158 -16.85 -18.71 6.07
CA LEU A 158 -15.92 -19.74 5.61
C LEU A 158 -15.16 -19.33 4.35
N LEU A 159 -15.86 -18.72 3.39
CA LEU A 159 -15.24 -18.16 2.19
C LEU A 159 -14.25 -17.02 2.56
N GLY A 160 -14.64 -16.13 3.47
CA GLY A 160 -13.76 -15.06 3.96
C GLY A 160 -12.47 -15.61 4.56
N LEU A 161 -12.56 -16.63 5.42
CA LEU A 161 -11.39 -17.30 5.99
C LEU A 161 -10.53 -17.96 4.90
N ALA A 162 -11.16 -18.65 3.95
CA ALA A 162 -10.46 -19.27 2.83
C ALA A 162 -9.73 -18.22 1.96
N LEU A 163 -10.37 -17.08 1.69
CA LEU A 163 -9.76 -15.96 0.96
C LEU A 163 -8.60 -15.33 1.73
N ILE A 164 -8.69 -15.17 3.05
CA ILE A 164 -7.57 -14.67 3.87
C ILE A 164 -6.36 -15.59 3.72
N VAL A 165 -6.55 -16.92 3.84
CA VAL A 165 -5.46 -17.89 3.68
C VAL A 165 -4.91 -17.87 2.26
N LEU A 166 -5.77 -17.82 1.25
CA LEU A 166 -5.38 -17.76 -0.15
C LEU A 166 -4.57 -16.47 -0.45
N PHE A 167 -5.04 -15.31 -0.01
CA PHE A 167 -4.35 -14.04 -0.23
C PHE A 167 -3.04 -13.94 0.56
N ALA A 168 -2.97 -14.51 1.77
CA ALA A 168 -1.71 -14.61 2.52
C ALA A 168 -0.69 -15.48 1.80
N TRP A 169 -1.12 -16.63 1.30
CA TRP A 169 -0.27 -17.54 0.53
C TRP A 169 0.16 -16.95 -0.80
N LEU A 170 -0.78 -16.48 -1.61
CA LEU A 170 -0.51 -15.89 -2.92
C LEU A 170 0.27 -14.58 -2.78
N GLY A 171 -0.10 -13.74 -1.80
CA GLY A 171 0.60 -12.50 -1.47
C GLY A 171 2.07 -12.73 -1.14
N THR A 172 2.40 -13.77 -0.38
CA THR A 172 3.80 -14.13 -0.10
C THR A 172 4.52 -14.61 -1.36
N LYS A 173 3.87 -15.45 -2.17
CA LYS A 173 4.44 -15.96 -3.44
C LYS A 173 4.73 -14.83 -4.43
N LEU A 174 3.92 -13.81 -4.43
CA LEU A 174 3.97 -12.69 -5.38
C LEU A 174 4.51 -11.39 -4.75
N ALA A 175 4.92 -11.42 -3.48
CA ALA A 175 5.44 -10.25 -2.77
C ALA A 175 6.64 -9.58 -3.48
N LEU A 176 7.45 -10.38 -4.17
CA LEU A 176 8.68 -9.90 -4.82
C LEU A 176 8.43 -9.29 -6.22
N VAL A 177 7.21 -9.39 -6.76
CA VAL A 177 6.87 -8.89 -8.11
C VAL A 177 7.30 -7.43 -8.31
N PRO A 178 7.02 -6.48 -7.40
CA PRO A 178 7.46 -5.10 -7.56
C PRO A 178 8.99 -4.96 -7.66
N SER A 179 9.73 -5.72 -6.83
CA SER A 179 11.19 -5.71 -6.85
C SER A 179 11.76 -6.23 -8.17
N VAL A 180 11.17 -7.31 -8.71
CA VAL A 180 11.55 -7.90 -9.99
C VAL A 180 11.25 -6.94 -11.15
N ILE A 181 10.07 -6.30 -11.19
CA ILE A 181 9.71 -5.32 -12.22
C ILE A 181 10.73 -4.17 -12.28
N VAL A 182 11.14 -3.68 -11.11
CA VAL A 182 12.01 -2.51 -11.00
C VAL A 182 13.46 -2.85 -11.30
N LEU A 183 13.99 -3.89 -10.69
CA LEU A 183 15.42 -4.23 -10.74
C LEU A 183 15.77 -5.10 -11.97
N GLU A 184 14.99 -6.15 -12.23
CA GLU A 184 15.22 -7.04 -13.38
C GLU A 184 14.58 -6.53 -14.67
N ARG A 185 13.80 -5.44 -14.61
CA ARG A 185 13.13 -4.78 -15.74
C ARG A 185 12.19 -5.69 -16.54
N LEU A 186 11.60 -6.69 -15.90
CA LEU A 186 10.68 -7.63 -16.52
C LEU A 186 9.25 -7.07 -16.61
N GLY A 187 8.44 -7.61 -17.52
CA GLY A 187 7.01 -7.35 -17.56
C GLY A 187 6.25 -8.05 -16.43
N VAL A 188 4.99 -7.69 -16.19
CA VAL A 188 4.17 -8.17 -15.04
C VAL A 188 4.14 -9.69 -14.97
N ILE A 189 3.75 -10.39 -16.05
CA ILE A 189 3.60 -11.86 -16.06
C ILE A 189 4.95 -12.56 -15.84
N ALA A 190 6.01 -12.08 -16.49
CA ALA A 190 7.36 -12.62 -16.29
C ALA A 190 7.83 -12.43 -14.84
N SER A 191 7.53 -11.27 -14.25
CA SER A 191 7.84 -10.97 -12.84
C SER A 191 7.07 -11.84 -11.87
N MET A 192 5.80 -12.17 -12.17
CA MET A 192 5.02 -13.12 -11.35
C MET A 192 5.67 -14.52 -11.35
N ARG A 193 6.02 -15.04 -12.52
CA ARG A 193 6.72 -16.33 -12.65
C ARG A 193 8.06 -16.31 -11.91
N ARG A 194 8.79 -15.21 -12.03
CA ARG A 194 10.08 -14.99 -11.38
C ARG A 194 9.95 -14.95 -9.85
N SER A 195 9.00 -14.16 -9.32
CA SER A 195 8.70 -14.10 -7.90
C SER A 195 8.33 -15.48 -7.34
N TRP A 196 7.48 -16.22 -8.06
CA TRP A 196 7.11 -17.56 -7.69
C TRP A 196 8.31 -18.52 -7.61
N SER A 197 9.21 -18.48 -8.58
CA SER A 197 10.42 -19.29 -8.59
C SER A 197 11.37 -18.93 -7.45
N LEU A 198 11.54 -17.65 -7.14
CA LEU A 198 12.39 -17.18 -6.03
C LEU A 198 11.85 -17.59 -4.67
N THR A 199 10.54 -17.52 -4.44
CA THR A 199 9.90 -17.90 -3.18
C THR A 199 9.73 -19.41 -3.00
N SER A 200 9.82 -20.22 -4.07
CA SER A 200 9.71 -21.68 -3.99
C SER A 200 10.87 -22.27 -3.19
N GLY A 201 10.56 -23.15 -2.23
CA GLY A 201 11.53 -23.73 -1.29
C GLY A 201 11.83 -22.85 -0.05
N HIS A 202 11.48 -21.56 -0.07
CA HIS A 202 11.74 -20.64 1.05
C HIS A 202 10.47 -19.90 1.52
N PHE A 203 9.30 -20.49 1.25
CA PHE A 203 7.99 -19.86 1.52
C PHE A 203 7.83 -19.45 2.99
N TRP A 204 7.98 -20.39 3.93
CA TRP A 204 7.75 -20.14 5.35
C TRP A 204 8.67 -19.06 5.92
N ARG A 205 9.91 -19.02 5.45
CA ARG A 205 10.87 -17.99 5.86
C ARG A 205 10.46 -16.60 5.35
N SER A 206 10.12 -16.51 4.05
CA SER A 206 9.67 -15.25 3.45
C SER A 206 8.37 -14.77 4.07
N PHE A 207 7.39 -15.68 4.24
CA PHE A 207 6.13 -15.41 4.92
C PHE A 207 6.36 -14.92 6.35
N GLY A 208 7.17 -15.65 7.13
CA GLY A 208 7.45 -15.31 8.53
C GLY A 208 8.08 -13.92 8.67
N VAL A 209 9.06 -13.55 7.83
CA VAL A 209 9.70 -12.23 7.89
C VAL A 209 8.71 -11.13 7.49
N ILE A 210 7.99 -11.29 6.37
CA ILE A 210 7.04 -10.29 5.88
C ILE A 210 5.88 -10.14 6.87
N ALA A 211 5.28 -11.24 7.32
CA ALA A 211 4.16 -11.23 8.26
C ALA A 211 4.57 -10.62 9.62
N LEU A 212 5.71 -11.02 10.16
CA LEU A 212 6.18 -10.52 11.46
C LEU A 212 6.42 -9.01 11.42
N VAL A 213 7.14 -8.51 10.39
CA VAL A 213 7.36 -7.06 10.26
C VAL A 213 6.04 -6.33 10.05
N SER A 214 5.14 -6.87 9.21
CA SER A 214 3.82 -6.25 8.98
C SER A 214 3.00 -6.20 10.27
N VAL A 215 2.98 -7.27 11.06
CA VAL A 215 2.29 -7.32 12.35
C VAL A 215 2.90 -6.30 13.32
N ILE A 216 4.22 -6.29 13.50
CA ILE A 216 4.89 -5.33 14.40
C ILE A 216 4.56 -3.89 14.01
N VAL A 217 4.69 -3.56 12.73
CA VAL A 217 4.44 -2.19 12.23
C VAL A 217 2.97 -1.83 12.36
N SER A 218 2.05 -2.75 12.05
CA SER A 218 0.60 -2.52 12.19
C SER A 218 0.20 -2.33 13.67
N PHE A 219 0.70 -3.16 14.58
CA PHE A 219 0.44 -3.00 16.01
C PHE A 219 1.03 -1.70 16.55
N ALA A 220 2.27 -1.35 16.18
CA ALA A 220 2.87 -0.08 16.57
C ALA A 220 2.03 1.10 16.06
N SER A 221 1.62 1.08 14.80
CA SER A 221 0.76 2.11 14.21
C SER A 221 -0.58 2.20 14.91
N GLN A 222 -1.20 1.05 15.25
CA GLN A 222 -2.46 1.00 15.97
C GLN A 222 -2.34 1.58 17.38
N ILE A 223 -1.33 1.19 18.15
CA ILE A 223 -1.08 1.71 19.49
C ILE A 223 -0.88 3.23 19.46
N ILE A 224 -0.15 3.73 18.48
CA ILE A 224 0.13 5.17 18.34
C ILE A 224 -1.13 5.94 17.90
N SER A 225 -1.97 5.38 17.02
CA SER A 225 -3.18 6.05 16.51
C SER A 225 -4.40 5.93 17.44
N THR A 226 -4.47 4.90 18.29
CA THR A 226 -5.61 4.66 19.18
C THR A 226 -5.95 5.85 20.12
N PRO A 227 -4.99 6.49 20.81
CA PRO A 227 -5.29 7.67 21.64
C PRO A 227 -5.95 8.80 20.83
N PHE A 228 -5.50 9.04 19.60
CA PHE A 228 -6.06 10.08 18.75
C PHE A 228 -7.49 9.76 18.32
N SER A 229 -7.80 8.48 18.07
CA SER A 229 -9.15 8.05 17.71
C SER A 229 -10.16 8.27 18.83
N PHE A 230 -9.76 8.19 20.09
CA PHE A 230 -10.61 8.49 21.24
C PHE A 230 -10.63 9.98 21.60
N LEU A 231 -9.47 10.64 21.55
CA LEU A 231 -9.36 12.05 21.94
C LEU A 231 -10.04 12.98 20.93
N MET A 232 -10.09 12.60 19.65
CA MET A 232 -10.65 13.46 18.60
C MET A 232 -12.14 13.72 18.77
N PRO A 233 -13.04 12.70 18.91
CA PRO A 233 -14.44 12.92 19.20
C PRO A 233 -14.67 13.68 20.51
N LEU A 234 -13.87 13.36 21.55
CA LEU A 234 -13.97 14.05 22.85
C LEU A 234 -13.60 15.54 22.71
N ALA A 235 -12.53 15.85 21.98
CA ALA A 235 -12.13 17.24 21.74
C ALA A 235 -13.20 18.02 20.96
N VAL A 236 -13.82 17.42 19.96
CA VAL A 236 -14.93 18.02 19.21
C VAL A 236 -16.12 18.33 20.12
N THR A 237 -16.51 17.40 21.00
CA THR A 237 -17.64 17.61 21.94
C THR A 237 -17.33 18.64 23.02
N LEU A 238 -16.05 18.79 23.44
CA LEU A 238 -15.66 19.81 24.40
C LEU A 238 -15.57 21.20 23.80
N VAL A 239 -15.20 21.30 22.51
CA VAL A 239 -15.08 22.59 21.79
C VAL A 239 -16.45 23.14 21.38
N ASP A 240 -17.36 22.27 20.97
CA ASP A 240 -18.75 22.66 20.58
C ASP A 240 -19.77 21.69 21.17
N PRO A 241 -20.05 21.76 22.50
CA PRO A 241 -20.94 20.83 23.19
C PRO A 241 -22.38 20.81 22.66
N ASN A 242 -22.82 21.95 22.12
CA ASN A 242 -24.18 22.11 21.62
C ASN A 242 -24.32 21.98 20.10
N ASN A 243 -23.23 21.60 19.43
CA ASN A 243 -23.16 21.55 17.97
C ASN A 243 -23.64 22.85 17.29
N SER A 244 -23.30 23.97 17.93
CA SER A 244 -23.77 25.32 17.54
C SER A 244 -22.95 25.91 16.38
N GLY A 245 -21.87 25.27 15.99
CA GLY A 245 -20.90 25.77 15.00
C GLY A 245 -19.95 26.82 15.53
N SER A 246 -20.08 27.25 16.79
CA SER A 246 -19.20 28.27 17.40
C SER A 246 -17.73 27.82 17.49
N GLY A 247 -17.50 26.48 17.59
CA GLY A 247 -16.18 25.87 17.67
C GLY A 247 -15.61 25.39 16.35
N ILE A 248 -16.25 25.64 15.21
CA ILE A 248 -15.93 25.01 13.93
C ILE A 248 -14.46 25.20 13.49
N VAL A 249 -13.87 26.36 13.75
CA VAL A 249 -12.47 26.65 13.42
C VAL A 249 -11.52 25.77 14.23
N ALA A 250 -11.77 25.60 15.53
CA ALA A 250 -10.97 24.75 16.39
C ALA A 250 -11.10 23.25 15.98
N VAL A 251 -12.30 22.82 15.64
CA VAL A 251 -12.55 21.46 15.11
C VAL A 251 -11.77 21.22 13.81
N ILE A 252 -11.80 22.18 12.87
CA ILE A 252 -11.03 22.09 11.63
C ILE A 252 -9.53 21.99 11.91
N VAL A 253 -9.01 22.82 12.80
CA VAL A 253 -7.57 22.80 13.18
C VAL A 253 -7.18 21.45 13.78
N LEU A 254 -7.98 20.91 14.70
CA LEU A 254 -7.75 19.61 15.31
C LEU A 254 -7.78 18.48 14.24
N TYR A 255 -8.74 18.55 13.32
CA TYR A 255 -8.84 17.59 12.23
C TYR A 255 -7.61 17.65 11.30
N LEU A 256 -7.14 18.84 10.93
CA LEU A 256 -5.93 19.01 10.12
C LEU A 256 -4.68 18.48 10.82
N LEU A 257 -4.54 18.68 12.13
CA LEU A 257 -3.46 18.11 12.92
C LEU A 257 -3.51 16.57 12.93
N PHE A 258 -4.70 16.00 13.08
CA PHE A 258 -4.90 14.56 13.01
C PHE A 258 -4.56 14.01 11.62
N VAL A 259 -4.98 14.68 10.55
CA VAL A 259 -4.63 14.32 9.17
C VAL A 259 -3.12 14.38 8.95
N ALA A 260 -2.45 15.45 9.40
CA ALA A 260 -0.99 15.56 9.30
C ALA A 260 -0.28 14.41 10.03
N PHE A 261 -0.75 14.05 11.21
CA PHE A 261 -0.24 12.93 11.98
C PHE A 261 -0.42 11.58 11.23
N THR A 262 -1.60 11.31 10.67
CA THR A 262 -1.86 10.08 9.91
C THR A 262 -1.02 9.99 8.64
N ILE A 263 -0.75 11.11 7.96
CA ILE A 263 0.18 11.18 6.82
C ILE A 263 1.58 10.74 7.22
N VAL A 264 2.11 11.26 8.32
CA VAL A 264 3.45 10.92 8.82
C VAL A 264 3.54 9.43 9.18
N LEU A 265 2.56 8.94 9.93
CA LEU A 265 2.51 7.54 10.37
C LEU A 265 2.36 6.58 9.17
N GLY A 266 1.48 6.91 8.23
CA GLY A 266 1.28 6.14 7.00
C GLY A 266 2.53 6.09 6.12
N ALA A 267 3.22 7.21 5.95
CA ALA A 267 4.48 7.28 5.21
C ALA A 267 5.57 6.40 5.82
N LEU A 268 5.70 6.41 7.15
CA LEU A 268 6.67 5.58 7.86
C LEU A 268 6.35 4.09 7.71
N THR A 269 5.09 3.72 7.92
CA THR A 269 4.59 2.34 7.76
C THR A 269 4.85 1.81 6.35
N ALA A 270 4.47 2.58 5.34
CA ALA A 270 4.67 2.21 3.94
C ALA A 270 6.16 2.06 3.58
N ALA A 271 7.02 2.94 4.09
CA ALA A 271 8.46 2.87 3.87
C ALA A 271 9.07 1.59 4.47
N ILE A 272 8.71 1.23 5.70
CA ILE A 272 9.23 0.03 6.37
C ILE A 272 8.75 -1.24 5.64
N GLN A 273 7.46 -1.32 5.28
CA GLN A 273 6.89 -2.48 4.59
C GLN A 273 7.54 -2.68 3.21
N SER A 274 7.70 -1.61 2.44
CA SER A 274 8.32 -1.66 1.12
C SER A 274 9.80 -2.06 1.20
N ALA A 275 10.55 -1.50 2.18
CA ALA A 275 11.93 -1.88 2.42
C ALA A 275 12.06 -3.36 2.83
N THR A 276 11.09 -3.89 3.60
CA THR A 276 11.07 -5.30 4.01
C THR A 276 11.02 -6.23 2.80
N VAL A 277 10.10 -5.97 1.87
CA VAL A 277 9.96 -6.76 0.64
C VAL A 277 11.24 -6.71 -0.20
N ALA A 278 11.84 -5.53 -0.33
CA ALA A 278 13.10 -5.36 -1.07
C ALA A 278 14.26 -6.14 -0.43
N VAL A 279 14.38 -6.12 0.90
CA VAL A 279 15.40 -6.88 1.63
C VAL A 279 15.19 -8.40 1.47
N VAL A 280 13.94 -8.88 1.55
CA VAL A 280 13.62 -10.30 1.33
C VAL A 280 13.97 -10.72 -0.10
N TYR A 281 13.71 -9.88 -1.09
CA TYR A 281 14.10 -10.14 -2.47
C TYR A 281 15.63 -10.30 -2.61
N LEU A 282 16.42 -9.40 -2.04
CA LEU A 282 17.88 -9.48 -2.07
C LEU A 282 18.41 -10.74 -1.36
N ASP A 283 17.86 -11.06 -0.17
CA ASP A 283 18.26 -12.29 0.55
C ASP A 283 18.01 -13.56 -0.27
N LEU A 284 16.85 -13.64 -0.93
CA LEU A 284 16.53 -14.81 -1.76
C LEU A 284 17.42 -14.91 -3.00
N ARG A 285 17.76 -13.78 -3.63
CA ARG A 285 18.72 -13.78 -4.76
C ARG A 285 20.13 -14.12 -4.34
N MET A 286 20.59 -13.60 -3.20
CA MET A 286 21.91 -13.97 -2.64
C MET A 286 22.00 -15.49 -2.40
N ARG A 287 20.95 -16.10 -1.85
CA ARG A 287 20.91 -17.54 -1.53
C ARG A 287 20.75 -18.45 -2.73
N LYS A 288 19.98 -18.05 -3.74
CA LYS A 288 19.65 -18.90 -4.88
C LYS A 288 20.57 -18.70 -6.08
N GLU A 289 21.12 -17.51 -6.23
CA GLU A 289 21.80 -17.07 -7.44
C GLU A 289 23.21 -16.56 -7.16
N GLY A 290 23.62 -16.51 -5.89
CA GLY A 290 24.94 -16.00 -5.53
C GLY A 290 25.12 -14.52 -5.84
N LEU A 291 24.07 -13.72 -5.70
CA LEU A 291 24.11 -12.27 -5.96
C LEU A 291 25.17 -11.57 -5.10
N ASP A 292 25.48 -12.06 -3.91
CA ASP A 292 26.55 -11.56 -3.04
C ASP A 292 27.92 -11.56 -3.73
N ILE A 293 28.25 -12.62 -4.46
CA ILE A 293 29.50 -12.73 -5.22
C ILE A 293 29.53 -11.69 -6.36
N GLU A 294 28.39 -11.50 -7.05
CA GLU A 294 28.29 -10.50 -8.13
C GLU A 294 28.42 -9.07 -7.61
N LEU A 295 27.79 -8.77 -6.48
CA LEU A 295 27.90 -7.46 -5.83
C LEU A 295 29.34 -7.18 -5.37
N THR A 296 30.02 -8.15 -4.79
CA THR A 296 31.42 -8.01 -4.37
C THR A 296 32.31 -7.72 -5.58
N ARG A 297 32.21 -8.51 -6.65
CA ARG A 297 32.95 -8.29 -7.90
C ARG A 297 32.67 -6.91 -8.51
N PHE A 298 31.40 -6.48 -8.51
CA PHE A 298 31.02 -5.16 -9.03
C PHE A 298 31.67 -4.03 -8.22
N VAL A 299 31.71 -4.13 -6.89
CA VAL A 299 32.35 -3.13 -6.02
C VAL A 299 33.87 -3.12 -6.22
N GLU A 300 34.51 -4.29 -6.27
CA GLU A 300 35.97 -4.41 -6.49
C GLU A 300 36.38 -3.86 -7.86
N SER A 301 35.63 -4.22 -8.90
CA SER A 301 35.93 -3.75 -10.26
C SER A 301 35.65 -2.25 -10.43
N SER A 302 34.65 -1.69 -9.77
CA SER A 302 34.38 -0.25 -9.81
C SER A 302 35.46 0.60 -9.13
N GLN A 303 36.31 -0.01 -8.30
CA GLN A 303 37.45 0.65 -7.66
C GLN A 303 38.73 0.57 -8.49
N THR A 304 38.86 -0.39 -9.41
CA THR A 304 40.07 -0.70 -10.15
C THR A 304 40.03 -0.27 -11.60
N ASP A 305 38.88 -0.04 -12.20
CA ASP A 305 38.76 0.23 -13.63
C ASP A 305 37.62 1.24 -13.91
N ASP A 306 37.89 2.22 -14.80
CA ASP A 306 36.87 3.22 -15.25
C ASP A 306 35.85 2.63 -16.25
N GLY A 307 35.85 1.32 -16.47
CA GLY A 307 34.94 0.62 -17.37
C GLY A 307 33.50 0.59 -16.86
N ALA A 308 32.52 0.80 -17.77
CA ALA A 308 31.09 0.66 -17.48
C ALA A 308 30.72 -0.82 -17.28
N TRP A 309 30.74 -1.30 -16.06
CA TRP A 309 30.31 -2.66 -15.72
C TRP A 309 28.78 -2.81 -15.81
N PRO A 310 28.27 -3.96 -16.31
CA PRO A 310 26.83 -4.20 -16.37
C PRO A 310 26.20 -4.19 -14.98
N ASP A 311 25.00 -3.63 -14.88
CA ASP A 311 24.26 -3.55 -13.61
C ASP A 311 24.03 -4.96 -13.05
N PRO A 312 24.51 -5.29 -11.83
CA PRO A 312 24.43 -6.64 -11.25
C PRO A 312 23.00 -7.12 -10.99
N TYR A 313 22.04 -6.21 -11.02
CA TYR A 313 20.62 -6.54 -10.83
C TYR A 313 19.92 -7.03 -12.09
N LEU A 314 20.49 -6.81 -13.27
CA LEU A 314 19.89 -7.28 -14.53
C LEU A 314 20.01 -8.80 -14.66
N PRO A 315 19.01 -9.47 -15.25
CA PRO A 315 19.10 -10.89 -15.54
C PRO A 315 20.24 -11.15 -16.55
N ARG A 316 21.05 -12.20 -16.29
CA ARG A 316 22.08 -12.60 -17.27
C ARG A 316 21.40 -13.06 -18.56
N PRO A 317 21.93 -12.68 -19.75
CA PRO A 317 21.51 -13.32 -20.97
C PRO A 317 21.77 -14.82 -20.82
N ARG A 318 20.73 -15.63 -21.03
CA ARG A 318 20.88 -17.07 -21.15
C ARG A 318 21.73 -17.34 -22.38
N GLY A 319 22.97 -17.80 -22.18
CA GLY A 319 23.80 -18.29 -23.27
C GLY A 319 23.18 -19.54 -23.89
#